data_2ad7c6bfe4de2558380e12194baaa59f
#
_entry.id   2ad7c6bfe4de2558380e12194baaa59f
#
_cell.length_a   1.000
_cell.length_b   1.000
_cell.length_c   1.000
_cell.angle_alpha   90.00
_cell.angle_beta   90.00
_cell.angle_gamma   90.00
#
_symmetry.space_group_name_H-M   'P 1'
#
loop_
_entity.id
_entity.type
_entity.pdbx_description
1 polymer ?
#
loop_
_entity_poly.entity_id
_entity_poly.type
_entity_poly.pdbx_seq_one_letter_code
_entity_poly.pdbx_strand_id
1 'polypeptide(L)'
;MTSHRILFATDLPFWRRSTGAEQRIARLVEYLSQSGYCVRIFLLCETTELNQDNSIITEKDQQTIRAQNLDIEFKRSSHPPRQLSKKAAWHLKAIKHHFGSNRTQQHQTSPAQPASQNESLETATPTTLADYRWPWAIDAFADSIRSFAPDSVIIEYVKLSYLLEALTASQRKKIHCLLDTHDVLHLRNKQFQERGLVHWLDISQVEETQAVQLFDTILAIQNEEADVFRNLAPKQNVLVCGHAPLQLPPLKIQPTTSEILTVGYIASANASNLQSLTNFINQSWKPISQRCKIRLVIAGMICDAISTSSPDLFKEHSNIARLGCVSELADFYHQIDVAINPVAFGTGLKIKNCEAIFFGKPLVTTTIGMDGFSAESSESLMVCNSPEDWVDCLVEIAQNPSRQTSLQQAAAKLSQTGFSDQEVYSELDNALRHKK
;
A
#
# COMPACT_ATOMS: atom_id res chain seq x y z
N MET A 1 5.98 -25.62 -25.35
CA MET A 1 4.69 -25.23 -24.73
C MET A 1 4.58 -23.72 -24.80
N THR A 2 3.48 -23.17 -25.32
CA THR A 2 3.28 -21.70 -25.30
C THR A 2 3.12 -21.24 -23.85
N SER A 3 3.86 -20.19 -23.46
CA SER A 3 3.75 -19.61 -22.12
C SER A 3 2.33 -19.11 -21.86
N HIS A 4 1.76 -19.39 -20.69
CA HIS A 4 0.45 -18.88 -20.28
C HIS A 4 0.48 -17.35 -20.21
N ARG A 5 -0.46 -16.68 -20.83
CA ARG A 5 -0.49 -15.23 -21.07
C ARG A 5 -1.44 -14.57 -20.11
N ILE A 6 -0.95 -13.59 -19.38
CA ILE A 6 -1.69 -12.86 -18.35
C ILE A 6 -1.76 -11.38 -18.74
N LEU A 7 -2.97 -10.83 -18.88
CA LEU A 7 -3.18 -9.39 -18.99
C LEU A 7 -3.55 -8.85 -17.61
N PHE A 8 -2.64 -8.05 -17.03
CA PHE A 8 -2.80 -7.45 -15.70
C PHE A 8 -3.27 -6.01 -15.84
N ALA A 9 -4.46 -5.67 -15.33
CA ALA A 9 -5.04 -4.33 -15.44
C ALA A 9 -4.94 -3.57 -14.11
N THR A 10 -4.35 -2.40 -14.13
CA THR A 10 -4.19 -1.49 -12.98
C THR A 10 -4.22 -0.03 -13.43
N ASP A 11 -4.49 0.89 -12.49
CA ASP A 11 -4.33 2.34 -12.67
C ASP A 11 -3.19 2.91 -11.79
N LEU A 12 -2.40 2.05 -11.14
CA LEU A 12 -1.31 2.46 -10.27
C LEU A 12 0.06 2.32 -10.93
N PRO A 13 0.95 3.31 -10.79
CA PRO A 13 2.33 3.27 -11.28
C PRO A 13 3.21 2.41 -10.35
N PHE A 14 2.91 1.13 -10.26
CA PHE A 14 3.44 0.18 -9.26
C PHE A 14 4.97 0.04 -9.26
N TRP A 15 5.65 0.34 -10.36
CA TRP A 15 7.13 0.35 -10.42
C TRP A 15 7.76 1.39 -9.50
N ARG A 16 7.00 2.41 -9.06
CA ARG A 16 7.47 3.45 -8.10
C ARG A 16 7.58 2.93 -6.68
N ARG A 17 6.80 1.90 -6.33
CA ARG A 17 6.80 1.25 -5.01
C ARG A 17 6.65 2.20 -3.82
N SER A 18 5.95 3.30 -4.01
CA SER A 18 5.78 4.36 -2.99
C SER A 18 4.63 4.10 -2.01
N THR A 19 3.75 3.15 -2.33
CA THR A 19 2.63 2.75 -1.47
C THR A 19 2.59 1.23 -1.29
N GLY A 20 1.87 0.76 -0.26
CA GLY A 20 1.68 -0.68 -0.06
C GLY A 20 1.00 -1.38 -1.23
N ALA A 21 0.02 -0.73 -1.88
CA ALA A 21 -0.62 -1.27 -3.08
C ALA A 21 0.37 -1.42 -4.24
N GLU A 22 1.18 -0.39 -4.49
CA GLU A 22 2.23 -0.46 -5.52
C GLU A 22 3.26 -1.55 -5.22
N GLN A 23 3.68 -1.72 -3.96
CA GLN A 23 4.58 -2.80 -3.53
C GLN A 23 3.96 -4.18 -3.83
N ARG A 24 2.68 -4.38 -3.48
CA ARG A 24 1.98 -5.63 -3.74
C ARG A 24 1.93 -5.97 -5.23
N ILE A 25 1.49 -5.02 -6.07
CA ILE A 25 1.39 -5.23 -7.52
C ILE A 25 2.77 -5.54 -8.11
N ALA A 26 3.80 -4.76 -7.73
CA ALA A 26 5.16 -4.97 -8.20
C ALA A 26 5.64 -6.40 -7.90
N ARG A 27 5.42 -6.89 -6.68
CA ARG A 27 5.81 -8.25 -6.28
C ARG A 27 5.02 -9.34 -7.00
N LEU A 28 3.73 -9.16 -7.17
CA LEU A 28 2.90 -10.11 -7.90
C LEU A 28 3.32 -10.20 -9.37
N VAL A 29 3.55 -9.06 -10.04
CA VAL A 29 4.02 -9.01 -11.42
C VAL A 29 5.41 -9.64 -11.58
N GLU A 30 6.33 -9.36 -10.65
CA GLU A 30 7.66 -9.99 -10.63
C GLU A 30 7.56 -11.50 -10.47
N TYR A 31 6.78 -11.98 -9.50
CA TYR A 31 6.57 -13.41 -9.30
C TYR A 31 6.03 -14.10 -10.56
N LEU A 32 4.98 -13.56 -11.15
CA LEU A 32 4.39 -14.12 -12.36
C LEU A 32 5.40 -14.17 -13.51
N SER A 33 6.17 -13.11 -13.71
CA SER A 33 7.19 -13.04 -14.75
C SER A 33 8.34 -14.06 -14.51
N GLN A 34 8.81 -14.19 -13.26
CA GLN A 34 9.85 -15.14 -12.88
C GLN A 34 9.38 -16.61 -12.95
N SER A 35 8.09 -16.85 -12.72
CA SER A 35 7.45 -18.16 -12.82
C SER A 35 7.16 -18.60 -14.27
N GLY A 36 7.59 -17.81 -15.26
CA GLY A 36 7.53 -18.13 -16.69
C GLY A 36 6.20 -17.76 -17.37
N TYR A 37 5.34 -16.99 -16.72
CA TYR A 37 4.15 -16.41 -17.34
C TYR A 37 4.54 -15.26 -18.29
N CYS A 38 3.80 -15.12 -19.40
CA CYS A 38 3.92 -13.96 -20.28
C CYS A 38 2.97 -12.86 -19.79
N VAL A 39 3.48 -11.90 -19.06
CA VAL A 39 2.68 -10.84 -18.41
C VAL A 39 2.73 -9.58 -19.24
N ARG A 40 1.54 -9.05 -19.61
CA ARG A 40 1.37 -7.69 -20.14
C ARG A 40 0.56 -6.86 -19.16
N ILE A 41 1.01 -5.65 -18.91
CA ILE A 41 0.33 -4.69 -18.05
C ILE A 41 -0.54 -3.77 -18.89
N PHE A 42 -1.83 -3.73 -18.60
CA PHE A 42 -2.75 -2.74 -19.10
C PHE A 42 -2.87 -1.63 -18.07
N LEU A 43 -2.18 -0.51 -18.32
CA LEU A 43 -2.15 0.61 -17.39
C LEU A 43 -3.11 1.71 -17.84
N LEU A 44 -4.09 2.01 -16.99
CA LEU A 44 -4.99 3.14 -17.16
C LEU A 44 -4.37 4.40 -16.54
N CYS A 45 -4.30 5.47 -17.33
CA CYS A 45 -3.78 6.75 -16.89
C CYS A 45 -4.82 7.85 -17.07
N GLU A 46 -5.08 8.62 -16.02
CA GLU A 46 -5.86 9.85 -16.15
C GLU A 46 -5.01 10.98 -16.76
N THR A 47 -5.63 11.81 -17.60
CA THR A 47 -4.95 12.94 -18.29
C THR A 47 -4.51 14.05 -17.36
N THR A 48 -4.96 14.07 -16.09
CA THR A 48 -4.63 15.10 -15.10
C THR A 48 -3.22 15.00 -14.52
N GLU A 49 -2.52 13.88 -14.73
CA GLU A 49 -1.15 13.69 -14.24
C GLU A 49 -0.07 14.18 -15.22
N LEU A 50 -0.44 15.00 -16.21
CA LEU A 50 0.50 15.50 -17.20
C LEU A 50 1.49 16.49 -16.59
N ASN A 51 2.78 16.16 -16.63
CA ASN A 51 3.86 17.13 -16.52
C ASN A 51 3.78 18.13 -17.68
N GLN A 52 4.48 19.28 -17.59
CA GLN A 52 4.52 20.32 -18.62
C GLN A 52 4.83 19.79 -20.04
N ASP A 53 5.40 18.58 -20.13
CA ASP A 53 5.77 17.91 -21.40
C ASP A 53 4.72 16.87 -21.87
N ASN A 54 3.51 16.88 -21.33
CA ASN A 54 2.47 15.88 -21.63
C ASN A 54 2.87 14.42 -21.32
N SER A 55 3.91 14.16 -20.53
CA SER A 55 4.31 12.81 -20.15
C SER A 55 3.94 12.52 -18.68
N ILE A 56 3.12 11.49 -18.47
CA ILE A 56 2.79 10.95 -17.13
C ILE A 56 4.01 10.23 -16.54
N ILE A 57 4.91 9.80 -17.40
CA ILE A 57 6.04 8.93 -17.08
C ILE A 57 7.29 9.78 -17.16
N THR A 58 7.97 9.90 -16.03
CA THR A 58 9.25 10.59 -15.96
C THR A 58 10.34 9.77 -16.67
N GLU A 59 11.45 10.39 -16.99
CA GLU A 59 12.61 9.67 -17.53
C GLU A 59 13.09 8.58 -16.57
N LYS A 60 13.04 8.83 -15.26
CA LYS A 60 13.33 7.84 -14.22
C LYS A 60 12.36 6.66 -14.28
N ASP A 61 11.07 6.90 -14.46
CA ASP A 61 10.06 5.84 -14.63
C ASP A 61 10.39 4.96 -15.84
N GLN A 62 10.73 5.59 -16.99
CA GLN A 62 11.10 4.86 -18.21
C GLN A 62 12.34 3.99 -18.01
N GLN A 63 13.35 4.50 -17.31
CA GLN A 63 14.55 3.74 -16.97
C GLN A 63 14.20 2.53 -16.09
N THR A 64 13.36 2.72 -15.06
CA THR A 64 12.92 1.66 -14.16
C THR A 64 12.11 0.58 -14.90
N ILE A 65 11.16 0.98 -15.73
CA ILE A 65 10.34 0.07 -16.55
C ILE A 65 11.22 -0.79 -17.47
N ARG A 66 12.22 -0.17 -18.13
CA ARG A 66 13.17 -0.87 -19.00
C ARG A 66 14.06 -1.82 -18.20
N ALA A 67 14.58 -1.38 -17.05
CA ALA A 67 15.44 -2.19 -16.20
C ALA A 67 14.71 -3.44 -15.67
N GLN A 68 13.41 -3.34 -15.41
CA GLN A 68 12.56 -4.44 -14.96
C GLN A 68 11.98 -5.26 -16.13
N ASN A 69 12.25 -4.89 -17.39
CA ASN A 69 11.73 -5.56 -18.59
C ASN A 69 10.21 -5.74 -18.60
N LEU A 70 9.48 -4.70 -18.17
CA LEU A 70 8.02 -4.73 -18.08
C LEU A 70 7.37 -4.46 -19.45
N ASP A 71 6.47 -5.34 -19.91
CA ASP A 71 5.61 -5.11 -21.08
C ASP A 71 4.37 -4.31 -20.64
N ILE A 72 4.44 -2.97 -20.74
CA ILE A 72 3.39 -2.07 -20.32
C ILE A 72 2.70 -1.41 -21.51
N GLU A 73 1.41 -1.63 -21.62
CA GLU A 73 0.53 -0.96 -22.56
C GLU A 73 -0.17 0.21 -21.86
N PHE A 74 0.29 1.44 -22.12
CA PHE A 74 -0.28 2.67 -21.56
C PHE A 74 -1.54 3.07 -22.30
N LYS A 75 -2.64 3.28 -21.58
CA LYS A 75 -3.91 3.76 -22.13
C LYS A 75 -4.31 5.06 -21.49
N ARG A 76 -4.60 6.06 -22.33
CA ARG A 76 -4.97 7.41 -21.94
C ARG A 76 -6.33 7.78 -22.51
N SER A 77 -7.09 8.57 -21.75
CA SER A 77 -8.27 9.21 -22.28
C SER A 77 -7.88 10.25 -23.36
N SER A 78 -8.54 10.23 -24.50
CA SER A 78 -8.47 11.29 -25.50
C SER A 78 -9.38 12.48 -25.13
N HIS A 79 -10.20 12.36 -24.09
CA HIS A 79 -11.13 13.39 -23.64
C HIS A 79 -10.51 14.16 -22.46
N PRO A 80 -10.80 15.48 -22.33
CA PRO A 80 -10.40 16.21 -21.15
C PRO A 80 -11.00 15.52 -19.91
N PRO A 81 -10.28 15.49 -18.79
CA PRO A 81 -10.77 14.88 -17.57
C PRO A 81 -12.11 15.52 -17.18
N ARG A 82 -13.13 14.71 -16.85
CA ARG A 82 -14.25 15.23 -16.09
C ARG A 82 -13.65 15.85 -14.84
N GLN A 83 -14.14 17.05 -14.47
CA GLN A 83 -13.67 17.73 -13.26
C GLN A 83 -13.77 16.74 -12.09
N LEU A 84 -12.64 16.08 -11.80
CA LEU A 84 -12.48 15.37 -10.55
C LEU A 84 -12.70 16.37 -9.43
N SER A 85 -13.50 16.01 -8.46
CA SER A 85 -13.68 16.85 -7.27
C SER A 85 -12.30 17.25 -6.76
N LYS A 86 -12.12 18.49 -6.32
CA LYS A 86 -10.87 19.10 -5.85
C LYS A 86 -10.04 18.25 -4.86
N LYS A 87 -10.52 17.06 -4.49
CA LYS A 87 -9.91 16.11 -3.54
C LYS A 87 -9.17 14.93 -4.17
N ALA A 88 -9.52 14.45 -5.36
CA ALA A 88 -8.56 13.66 -6.15
C ALA A 88 -7.32 14.51 -6.43
N ALA A 89 -7.51 15.83 -6.60
CA ALA A 89 -6.44 16.82 -6.65
C ALA A 89 -5.59 16.91 -5.36
N TRP A 90 -6.10 16.52 -4.19
CA TRP A 90 -5.30 16.58 -2.95
C TRP A 90 -4.29 15.43 -2.86
N HIS A 91 -4.66 14.19 -3.20
CA HIS A 91 -3.70 13.10 -3.36
C HIS A 91 -2.68 13.42 -4.45
N LEU A 92 -3.11 14.04 -5.56
CA LEU A 92 -2.26 14.48 -6.66
C LEU A 92 -1.39 15.70 -6.28
N LYS A 93 -1.88 16.64 -5.46
CA LYS A 93 -1.07 17.77 -4.96
C LYS A 93 0.01 17.35 -4.00
N ALA A 94 -0.24 16.38 -3.13
CA ALA A 94 0.78 15.81 -2.26
C ALA A 94 1.92 15.19 -3.09
N ILE A 95 1.59 14.53 -4.20
CA ILE A 95 2.56 13.98 -5.15
C ILE A 95 3.28 15.11 -5.93
N LYS A 96 2.57 16.15 -6.39
CA LYS A 96 3.17 17.27 -7.16
C LYS A 96 4.16 18.12 -6.36
N HIS A 97 3.93 18.37 -5.08
CA HIS A 97 4.86 19.14 -4.24
C HIS A 97 6.20 18.43 -4.04
N HIS A 98 6.23 17.12 -4.15
CA HIS A 98 7.45 16.33 -3.92
C HIS A 98 8.43 16.35 -5.11
N PHE A 99 7.97 16.63 -6.32
CA PHE A 99 8.80 16.59 -7.54
C PHE A 99 9.12 17.95 -8.13
N GLY A 100 8.67 19.07 -7.51
CA GLY A 100 8.75 20.43 -8.07
C GLY A 100 9.82 21.36 -7.49
N SER A 101 10.59 20.99 -6.47
CA SER A 101 11.48 21.94 -5.78
C SER A 101 12.97 21.70 -5.98
N ASN A 102 13.45 21.80 -7.23
CA ASN A 102 14.85 22.11 -7.50
C ASN A 102 14.91 23.37 -8.38
N ARG A 103 14.63 24.52 -7.80
CA ARG A 103 15.03 25.82 -8.34
C ARG A 103 15.49 26.71 -7.19
N THR A 104 16.76 27.07 -7.27
CA THR A 104 17.50 28.10 -6.56
C THR A 104 16.65 29.32 -6.20
N GLN A 105 16.52 29.63 -4.92
CA GLN A 105 15.99 30.90 -4.43
C GLN A 105 17.08 31.97 -4.52
N GLN A 106 16.85 32.97 -5.37
CA GLN A 106 17.45 34.31 -5.19
C GLN A 106 16.45 35.18 -4.41
N HIS A 107 16.98 35.83 -3.39
CA HIS A 107 16.28 36.78 -2.51
C HIS A 107 15.67 37.95 -3.28
N GLN A 108 14.41 38.26 -2.97
CA GLN A 108 13.91 39.65 -2.93
C GLN A 108 12.80 39.77 -1.87
N THR A 109 13.03 40.73 -0.97
CA THR A 109 12.18 41.12 0.14
C THR A 109 11.11 42.12 -0.30
N SER A 110 9.85 41.92 0.11
CA SER A 110 8.90 42.99 0.44
C SER A 110 7.67 42.42 1.18
N PRO A 111 7.10 43.15 2.17
CA PRO A 111 6.12 42.62 3.09
C PRO A 111 4.69 42.74 2.55
N ALA A 112 3.94 41.66 2.56
CA ALA A 112 2.50 41.67 2.30
C ALA A 112 1.71 41.25 3.54
N GLN A 113 0.64 41.97 3.79
CA GLN A 113 -0.31 41.89 4.91
C GLN A 113 -0.98 40.51 5.06
N PRO A 114 -1.45 40.15 6.27
CA PRO A 114 -2.13 38.89 6.50
C PRO A 114 -3.56 38.92 5.95
N ALA A 115 -3.81 38.13 4.94
CA ALA A 115 -5.16 37.83 4.49
C ALA A 115 -5.74 36.72 5.38
N SER A 116 -6.81 37.04 6.07
CA SER A 116 -7.69 36.11 6.77
C SER A 116 -8.29 35.12 5.77
N GLN A 117 -7.88 33.85 5.81
CA GLN A 117 -8.56 32.78 5.08
C GLN A 117 -9.09 31.75 6.06
N ASN A 118 -10.33 32.01 6.51
CA ASN A 118 -11.26 30.95 6.87
C ASN A 118 -11.73 30.27 5.57
N GLU A 119 -10.91 29.39 5.01
CA GLU A 119 -11.41 28.44 4.02
C GLU A 119 -12.11 27.31 4.78
N SER A 120 -13.44 27.39 4.79
CA SER A 120 -14.34 26.30 5.17
C SER A 120 -13.87 24.98 4.51
N LEU A 121 -13.76 23.94 5.32
CA LEU A 121 -13.62 22.55 4.88
C LEU A 121 -14.85 22.20 4.04
N GLU A 122 -14.82 22.52 2.75
CA GLU A 122 -15.81 22.03 1.80
C GLU A 122 -15.75 20.50 1.82
N THR A 123 -16.86 19.89 2.21
CA THR A 123 -17.10 18.46 2.22
C THR A 123 -16.93 17.91 0.80
N ALA A 124 -15.82 17.21 0.56
CA ALA A 124 -15.61 16.59 -0.73
C ALA A 124 -16.58 15.44 -0.91
N THR A 125 -17.19 15.38 -2.05
CA THR A 125 -18.01 14.26 -2.49
C THR A 125 -17.10 13.04 -2.66
N PRO A 126 -17.38 11.91 -2.01
CA PRO A 126 -16.61 10.69 -2.22
C PRO A 126 -16.77 10.20 -3.66
N THR A 127 -15.74 9.55 -4.18
CA THR A 127 -15.75 8.92 -5.51
C THR A 127 -16.49 7.58 -5.43
N THR A 128 -17.39 7.30 -6.35
CA THR A 128 -18.17 6.06 -6.46
C THR A 128 -17.62 5.13 -7.54
N LEU A 129 -18.08 3.88 -7.60
CA LEU A 129 -17.73 2.97 -8.71
C LEU A 129 -18.12 3.53 -10.09
N ALA A 130 -19.23 4.26 -10.16
CA ALA A 130 -19.69 4.88 -11.41
C ALA A 130 -18.73 5.95 -11.92
N ASP A 131 -18.05 6.67 -11.03
CA ASP A 131 -17.06 7.68 -11.40
C ASP A 131 -15.79 7.07 -12.03
N TYR A 132 -15.46 5.84 -11.68
CA TYR A 132 -14.34 5.08 -12.27
C TYR A 132 -14.69 4.40 -13.58
N ARG A 133 -15.96 4.34 -13.98
CA ARG A 133 -16.37 3.66 -15.21
C ARG A 133 -16.15 4.57 -16.43
N TRP A 134 -15.09 4.27 -17.18
CA TRP A 134 -14.73 5.02 -18.39
C TRP A 134 -15.02 4.19 -19.66
N PRO A 135 -15.99 4.59 -20.49
CA PRO A 135 -16.33 3.85 -21.74
C PRO A 135 -15.12 3.63 -22.65
N TRP A 136 -14.25 4.64 -22.81
CA TRP A 136 -13.05 4.52 -23.62
C TRP A 136 -12.07 3.43 -23.12
N ALA A 137 -12.04 3.17 -21.82
CA ALA A 137 -11.19 2.14 -21.23
C ALA A 137 -11.70 0.74 -21.56
N ILE A 138 -13.03 0.56 -21.68
CA ILE A 138 -13.65 -0.70 -22.10
C ILE A 138 -13.22 -1.04 -23.53
N ASP A 139 -13.30 -0.06 -24.45
CA ASP A 139 -12.88 -0.25 -25.86
C ASP A 139 -11.39 -0.54 -25.95
N ALA A 140 -10.57 0.22 -25.23
CA ALA A 140 -9.12 0.02 -25.18
C ALA A 140 -8.74 -1.34 -24.58
N PHE A 141 -9.48 -1.83 -23.59
CA PHE A 141 -9.26 -3.14 -22.98
C PHE A 141 -9.68 -4.27 -23.96
N ALA A 142 -10.77 -4.09 -24.71
CA ALA A 142 -11.17 -5.02 -25.76
C ALA A 142 -10.09 -5.15 -26.85
N ASP A 143 -9.43 -4.03 -27.23
CA ASP A 143 -8.31 -4.03 -28.17
C ASP A 143 -7.11 -4.81 -27.62
N SER A 144 -6.79 -4.61 -26.35
CA SER A 144 -5.71 -5.34 -25.67
C SER A 144 -6.00 -6.84 -25.59
N ILE A 145 -7.23 -7.22 -25.25
CA ILE A 145 -7.68 -8.63 -25.29
C ILE A 145 -7.49 -9.24 -26.70
N ARG A 146 -7.88 -8.52 -27.75
CA ARG A 146 -7.74 -9.01 -29.13
C ARG A 146 -6.30 -9.16 -29.57
N SER A 147 -5.46 -8.17 -29.27
CA SER A 147 -4.05 -8.15 -29.70
C SER A 147 -3.17 -9.07 -28.89
N PHE A 148 -3.40 -9.17 -27.59
CA PHE A 148 -2.61 -9.98 -26.69
C PHE A 148 -3.12 -11.42 -26.58
N ALA A 149 -4.41 -11.68 -26.78
CA ALA A 149 -5.06 -12.98 -26.63
C ALA A 149 -4.69 -13.67 -25.30
N PRO A 150 -5.03 -13.10 -24.13
CA PRO A 150 -4.64 -13.64 -22.84
C PRO A 150 -5.40 -14.92 -22.50
N ASP A 151 -4.75 -15.83 -21.77
CA ASP A 151 -5.39 -16.98 -21.13
C ASP A 151 -6.08 -16.59 -19.83
N SER A 152 -5.50 -15.60 -19.12
CA SER A 152 -6.06 -15.04 -17.89
C SER A 152 -5.98 -13.52 -17.89
N VAL A 153 -6.93 -12.91 -17.17
CA VAL A 153 -6.96 -11.47 -16.87
C VAL A 153 -6.94 -11.32 -15.36
N ILE A 154 -6.01 -10.53 -14.85
CA ILE A 154 -5.99 -10.10 -13.45
C ILE A 154 -6.36 -8.62 -13.40
N ILE A 155 -7.40 -8.27 -12.66
CA ILE A 155 -7.86 -6.88 -12.50
C ILE A 155 -7.64 -6.49 -11.06
N GLU A 156 -6.96 -5.35 -10.87
CA GLU A 156 -6.69 -4.80 -9.56
C GLU A 156 -7.85 -3.94 -9.07
N TYR A 157 -8.30 -4.18 -7.85
CA TYR A 157 -9.43 -3.53 -7.19
C TYR A 157 -10.78 -3.65 -7.92
N VAL A 158 -11.85 -3.73 -7.17
CA VAL A 158 -13.23 -3.78 -7.70
C VAL A 158 -13.61 -2.55 -8.53
N LYS A 159 -12.94 -1.40 -8.35
CA LYS A 159 -13.19 -0.18 -9.13
C LYS A 159 -12.94 -0.36 -10.63
N LEU A 160 -12.08 -1.30 -11.02
CA LEU A 160 -11.80 -1.61 -12.42
C LEU A 160 -12.59 -2.82 -12.95
N SER A 161 -13.51 -3.40 -12.15
CA SER A 161 -14.31 -4.57 -12.54
C SER A 161 -15.13 -4.36 -13.83
N TYR A 162 -15.52 -3.12 -14.13
CA TYR A 162 -16.23 -2.74 -15.34
C TYR A 162 -15.47 -3.06 -16.64
N LEU A 163 -14.13 -3.25 -16.58
CA LEU A 163 -13.33 -3.65 -17.73
C LEU A 163 -13.75 -5.02 -18.27
N LEU A 164 -14.35 -5.88 -17.44
CA LEU A 164 -14.89 -7.18 -17.90
C LEU A 164 -16.05 -7.03 -18.90
N GLU A 165 -16.68 -5.87 -19.01
CA GLU A 165 -17.67 -5.57 -20.05
C GLU A 165 -17.08 -5.63 -21.47
N ALA A 166 -15.76 -5.48 -21.59
CA ALA A 166 -15.03 -5.62 -22.86
C ALA A 166 -15.03 -7.05 -23.42
N LEU A 167 -15.30 -8.06 -22.58
CA LEU A 167 -15.26 -9.46 -22.96
C LEU A 167 -16.57 -9.89 -23.61
N THR A 168 -16.47 -10.45 -24.80
CA THR A 168 -17.61 -11.16 -25.44
C THR A 168 -17.95 -12.40 -24.62
N ALA A 169 -19.20 -12.93 -24.80
CA ALA A 169 -19.63 -14.14 -24.11
C ALA A 169 -18.73 -15.36 -24.42
N SER A 170 -18.14 -15.42 -25.61
CA SER A 170 -17.19 -16.48 -25.97
C SER A 170 -15.84 -16.32 -25.26
N GLN A 171 -15.32 -15.09 -25.16
CA GLN A 171 -14.08 -14.80 -24.45
C GLN A 171 -14.26 -15.04 -22.95
N ARG A 172 -15.40 -14.65 -22.38
CA ARG A 172 -15.72 -14.85 -20.97
C ARG A 172 -15.69 -16.32 -20.53
N LYS A 173 -16.02 -17.24 -21.43
CA LYS A 173 -15.93 -18.70 -21.19
C LYS A 173 -14.51 -19.25 -21.28
N LYS A 174 -13.60 -18.56 -21.97
CA LYS A 174 -12.25 -19.04 -22.27
C LYS A 174 -11.20 -18.40 -21.38
N ILE A 175 -11.34 -17.09 -21.11
CA ILE A 175 -10.40 -16.31 -20.33
C ILE A 175 -10.72 -16.48 -18.85
N HIS A 176 -9.72 -16.80 -18.03
CA HIS A 176 -9.86 -16.85 -16.57
C HIS A 176 -9.76 -15.44 -16.01
N CYS A 177 -10.83 -14.97 -15.38
CA CYS A 177 -10.87 -13.62 -14.82
C CYS A 177 -10.66 -13.65 -13.32
N LEU A 178 -9.57 -13.04 -12.87
CA LEU A 178 -9.18 -12.95 -11.47
C LEU A 178 -9.29 -11.50 -10.98
N LEU A 179 -9.74 -11.31 -9.75
CA LEU A 179 -9.74 -10.03 -9.05
C LEU A 179 -8.62 -10.04 -8.01
N ASP A 180 -7.67 -9.11 -8.08
CA ASP A 180 -6.72 -8.87 -6.99
C ASP A 180 -7.30 -7.83 -6.02
N THR A 181 -7.67 -8.28 -4.81
CA THR A 181 -8.20 -7.42 -3.77
C THR A 181 -7.09 -6.97 -2.83
N HIS A 182 -7.15 -5.73 -2.38
CA HIS A 182 -6.22 -5.20 -1.38
C HIS A 182 -6.89 -4.99 -0.03
N ASP A 183 -8.22 -4.86 -0.06
CA ASP A 183 -9.07 -4.59 1.10
C ASP A 183 -10.49 -5.09 0.83
N VAL A 184 -11.24 -5.36 1.89
CA VAL A 184 -12.71 -5.41 1.83
C VAL A 184 -13.21 -3.96 1.91
N LEU A 185 -13.49 -3.37 0.75
CA LEU A 185 -13.66 -1.92 0.63
C LEU A 185 -14.90 -1.37 1.33
N HIS A 186 -16.04 -2.09 1.32
CA HIS A 186 -17.25 -1.64 2.03
C HIS A 186 -17.04 -1.61 3.56
N LEU A 187 -16.27 -2.56 4.12
CA LEU A 187 -15.93 -2.56 5.54
C LEU A 187 -14.98 -1.41 5.87
N ARG A 188 -13.98 -1.20 5.01
CA ARG A 188 -13.05 -0.09 5.14
C ARG A 188 -13.77 1.25 5.06
N ASN A 189 -14.64 1.44 4.06
CA ASN A 189 -15.46 2.64 3.91
C ASN A 189 -16.29 2.90 5.16
N LYS A 190 -16.97 1.88 5.69
CA LYS A 190 -17.75 1.98 6.93
C LYS A 190 -16.89 2.44 8.11
N GLN A 191 -15.69 1.87 8.31
CA GLN A 191 -14.80 2.27 9.39
C GLN A 191 -14.35 3.73 9.29
N PHE A 192 -14.17 4.27 8.08
CA PHE A 192 -13.85 5.68 7.84
C PHE A 192 -15.05 6.56 8.16
N GLN A 193 -16.25 6.22 7.68
CA GLN A 193 -17.49 6.96 7.94
C GLN A 193 -17.81 7.04 9.44
N GLU A 194 -17.66 5.94 10.19
CA GLU A 194 -17.85 5.89 11.65
C GLU A 194 -16.92 6.85 12.42
N ARG A 195 -15.81 7.27 11.79
CA ARG A 195 -14.84 8.22 12.34
C ARG A 195 -14.95 9.62 11.75
N GLY A 196 -16.01 9.88 10.97
CA GLY A 196 -16.19 11.16 10.28
C GLY A 196 -15.14 11.43 9.20
N LEU A 197 -14.46 10.39 8.70
CA LEU A 197 -13.45 10.48 7.67
C LEU A 197 -14.04 10.08 6.31
N VAL A 198 -13.50 10.67 5.24
CA VAL A 198 -13.85 10.29 3.87
C VAL A 198 -12.87 9.24 3.36
N HIS A 199 -13.41 8.11 2.90
CA HIS A 199 -12.64 7.10 2.18
C HIS A 199 -12.54 7.49 0.70
N TRP A 200 -11.48 7.09 0.01
CA TRP A 200 -11.25 7.41 -1.40
C TRP A 200 -12.30 6.82 -2.35
N LEU A 201 -12.94 5.70 -1.96
CA LEU A 201 -14.04 5.08 -2.68
C LEU A 201 -15.23 4.91 -1.74
N ASP A 202 -16.36 5.50 -2.09
CA ASP A 202 -17.64 5.24 -1.43
C ASP A 202 -18.29 4.05 -2.11
N ILE A 203 -18.38 2.93 -1.39
CA ILE A 203 -18.90 1.67 -1.88
C ILE A 203 -19.72 0.97 -0.80
N SER A 204 -20.89 0.51 -1.17
CA SER A 204 -21.74 -0.32 -0.33
C SER A 204 -21.38 -1.80 -0.44
N GLN A 205 -21.80 -2.60 0.54
CA GLN A 205 -21.68 -4.06 0.48
C GLN A 205 -22.33 -4.64 -0.76
N VAL A 206 -23.48 -4.11 -1.19
CA VAL A 206 -24.22 -4.59 -2.37
C VAL A 206 -23.41 -4.36 -3.64
N GLU A 207 -22.83 -3.17 -3.81
CA GLU A 207 -22.02 -2.84 -4.97
C GLU A 207 -20.73 -3.68 -5.02
N GLU A 208 -20.04 -3.84 -3.88
CA GLU A 208 -18.86 -4.69 -3.83
C GLU A 208 -19.20 -6.15 -4.12
N THR A 209 -20.32 -6.66 -3.56
CA THR A 209 -20.83 -8.02 -3.86
C THR A 209 -21.07 -8.21 -5.36
N GLN A 210 -21.75 -7.28 -6.00
CA GLN A 210 -22.01 -7.34 -7.44
C GLN A 210 -20.71 -7.33 -8.25
N ALA A 211 -19.74 -6.50 -7.85
CA ALA A 211 -18.47 -6.41 -8.56
C ALA A 211 -17.61 -7.68 -8.40
N VAL A 212 -17.47 -8.23 -7.19
CA VAL A 212 -16.67 -9.44 -6.97
C VAL A 212 -17.27 -10.68 -7.63
N GLN A 213 -18.60 -10.76 -7.76
CA GLN A 213 -19.30 -11.86 -8.43
C GLN A 213 -19.09 -11.89 -9.95
N LEU A 214 -18.50 -10.85 -10.54
CA LEU A 214 -18.12 -10.82 -11.95
C LEU A 214 -16.90 -11.70 -12.27
N PHE A 215 -16.12 -12.10 -11.29
CA PHE A 215 -14.86 -12.82 -11.46
C PHE A 215 -15.02 -14.33 -11.26
N ASP A 216 -14.09 -15.10 -11.81
CA ASP A 216 -14.03 -16.55 -11.60
C ASP A 216 -13.27 -16.86 -10.31
N THR A 217 -12.21 -16.07 -10.01
CA THR A 217 -11.37 -16.22 -8.84
C THR A 217 -11.13 -14.86 -8.19
N ILE A 218 -11.17 -14.82 -6.86
CA ILE A 218 -10.88 -13.66 -6.02
C ILE A 218 -9.61 -13.97 -5.25
N LEU A 219 -8.63 -13.08 -5.37
CA LEU A 219 -7.37 -13.14 -4.63
C LEU A 219 -7.50 -12.25 -3.39
N ALA A 220 -7.85 -12.84 -2.26
CA ALA A 220 -7.92 -12.14 -0.98
C ALA A 220 -6.51 -12.00 -0.39
N ILE A 221 -6.21 -10.84 0.19
CA ILE A 221 -4.86 -10.55 0.70
C ILE A 221 -4.53 -11.28 2.00
N GLN A 222 -5.56 -11.78 2.72
CA GLN A 222 -5.42 -12.50 4.00
C GLN A 222 -6.65 -13.38 4.27
N ASN A 223 -6.54 -14.26 5.25
CA ASN A 223 -7.58 -15.26 5.56
C ASN A 223 -8.90 -14.62 6.01
N GLU A 224 -8.85 -13.62 6.87
CA GLU A 224 -10.04 -12.94 7.41
C GLU A 224 -10.85 -12.28 6.28
N GLU A 225 -10.18 -11.71 5.30
CA GLU A 225 -10.84 -11.14 4.12
C GLU A 225 -11.33 -12.22 3.16
N ALA A 226 -10.59 -13.33 3.01
CA ALA A 226 -11.06 -14.45 2.21
C ALA A 226 -12.39 -15.00 2.73
N ASP A 227 -12.59 -15.06 4.04
CA ASP A 227 -13.86 -15.48 4.64
C ASP A 227 -15.00 -14.51 4.34
N VAL A 228 -14.72 -13.20 4.34
CA VAL A 228 -15.70 -12.20 3.91
C VAL A 228 -16.05 -12.39 2.44
N PHE A 229 -15.06 -12.52 1.55
CA PHE A 229 -15.32 -12.72 0.12
C PHE A 229 -16.02 -14.04 -0.19
N ARG A 230 -15.75 -15.14 0.54
CA ARG A 230 -16.52 -16.41 0.42
C ARG A 230 -18.00 -16.20 0.75
N ASN A 231 -18.32 -15.33 1.70
CA ASN A 231 -19.70 -14.98 2.04
C ASN A 231 -20.36 -14.08 0.97
N LEU A 232 -19.62 -13.10 0.43
CA LEU A 232 -20.12 -12.18 -0.61
C LEU A 232 -20.28 -12.88 -1.96
N ALA A 233 -19.41 -13.84 -2.26
CA ALA A 233 -19.32 -14.51 -3.55
C ALA A 233 -19.19 -16.04 -3.39
N PRO A 234 -20.23 -16.75 -2.89
CA PRO A 234 -20.14 -18.18 -2.54
C PRO A 234 -19.99 -19.14 -3.71
N LYS A 235 -20.11 -18.64 -4.94
CA LYS A 235 -19.94 -19.43 -6.17
C LYS A 235 -18.56 -19.25 -6.80
N GLN A 236 -17.81 -18.23 -6.38
CA GLN A 236 -16.50 -17.90 -6.90
C GLN A 236 -15.42 -18.66 -6.12
N ASN A 237 -14.30 -18.93 -6.80
CA ASN A 237 -13.11 -19.45 -6.13
C ASN A 237 -12.43 -18.32 -5.36
N VAL A 238 -12.22 -18.45 -4.05
CA VAL A 238 -11.55 -17.46 -3.21
C VAL A 238 -10.25 -18.05 -2.68
N LEU A 239 -9.14 -17.49 -3.12
CA LEU A 239 -7.79 -17.89 -2.75
C LEU A 239 -7.16 -16.84 -1.84
N VAL A 240 -6.30 -17.27 -0.92
CA VAL A 240 -5.47 -16.36 -0.14
C VAL A 240 -4.18 -16.12 -0.92
N CYS A 241 -3.97 -14.88 -1.32
CA CYS A 241 -2.79 -14.43 -2.03
C CYS A 241 -2.22 -13.23 -1.27
N GLY A 242 -1.37 -13.47 -0.29
CA GLY A 242 -0.78 -12.47 0.59
C GLY A 242 0.24 -11.55 -0.10
N HIS A 243 1.19 -11.06 0.66
CA HIS A 243 2.30 -10.26 0.15
C HIS A 243 3.62 -10.90 0.54
N ALA A 244 4.43 -11.27 -0.46
CA ALA A 244 5.81 -11.67 -0.27
C ALA A 244 6.71 -10.46 -0.57
N PRO A 245 7.42 -9.88 0.41
CA PRO A 245 8.36 -8.81 0.16
C PRO A 245 9.48 -9.24 -0.80
N LEU A 246 10.18 -8.28 -1.40
CA LEU A 246 11.34 -8.56 -2.26
C LEU A 246 12.38 -9.40 -1.51
N GLN A 247 12.80 -10.54 -2.11
CA GLN A 247 13.83 -11.36 -1.50
C GLN A 247 15.15 -10.60 -1.49
N LEU A 248 15.62 -10.24 -0.30
CA LEU A 248 16.94 -9.69 -0.06
C LEU A 248 17.86 -10.80 0.48
N PRO A 249 19.18 -10.66 0.34
CA PRO A 249 20.09 -11.60 0.97
C PRO A 249 19.84 -11.66 2.49
N PRO A 250 20.12 -12.81 3.13
CA PRO A 250 19.87 -13.01 4.56
C PRO A 250 20.45 -11.87 5.40
N LEU A 251 19.61 -11.26 6.21
CA LEU A 251 20.01 -10.18 7.09
C LEU A 251 21.02 -10.71 8.12
N LYS A 252 22.18 -10.06 8.19
CA LYS A 252 23.08 -10.27 9.32
C LYS A 252 22.48 -9.55 10.53
N ILE A 253 22.03 -10.32 11.52
CA ILE A 253 21.64 -9.78 12.81
C ILE A 253 22.88 -9.14 13.41
N GLN A 254 22.90 -7.82 13.50
CA GLN A 254 23.93 -7.09 14.24
C GLN A 254 23.39 -6.79 15.63
N PRO A 255 24.09 -7.17 16.70
CA PRO A 255 23.71 -6.76 18.03
C PRO A 255 23.65 -5.23 18.10
N THR A 256 22.56 -4.70 18.58
CA THR A 256 22.43 -3.25 18.81
C THR A 256 23.43 -2.86 19.89
N THR A 257 24.47 -2.13 19.52
CA THR A 257 25.48 -1.60 20.46
C THR A 257 25.12 -0.21 20.96
N SER A 258 24.01 0.35 20.46
CA SER A 258 23.54 1.68 20.83
C SER A 258 22.83 1.67 22.17
N GLU A 259 23.16 2.64 23.03
CA GLU A 259 22.40 2.90 24.27
C GLU A 259 21.00 3.53 24.00
N ILE A 260 20.73 3.94 22.75
CA ILE A 260 19.48 4.59 22.35
C ILE A 260 18.71 3.61 21.47
N LEU A 261 17.53 3.19 21.92
CA LEU A 261 16.61 2.39 21.10
C LEU A 261 16.06 3.26 19.97
N THR A 262 16.25 2.86 18.72
CA THR A 262 15.66 3.53 17.57
C THR A 262 14.42 2.77 17.09
N VAL A 263 13.25 3.36 17.30
CA VAL A 263 11.99 2.82 16.72
C VAL A 263 11.66 3.52 15.43
N GLY A 264 11.07 2.79 14.48
CA GLY A 264 10.77 3.31 13.14
C GLY A 264 9.33 3.15 12.73
N TYR A 265 8.80 4.14 12.01
CA TYR A 265 7.50 4.11 11.36
C TYR A 265 7.60 4.57 9.91
N ILE A 266 7.17 3.75 8.97
CA ILE A 266 7.11 4.10 7.54
C ILE A 266 5.68 3.99 7.03
N ALA A 267 5.18 5.02 6.32
CA ALA A 267 3.82 4.98 5.83
C ALA A 267 3.54 5.96 4.67
N SER A 268 2.48 5.66 3.91
CA SER A 268 1.82 6.61 3.01
C SER A 268 0.97 7.62 3.79
N ALA A 269 0.65 8.76 3.13
CA ALA A 269 -0.09 9.88 3.72
C ALA A 269 -1.62 9.67 3.69
N ASN A 270 -2.13 8.51 4.14
CA ASN A 270 -3.57 8.31 4.26
C ASN A 270 -4.09 8.69 5.66
N ALA A 271 -5.39 8.93 5.76
CA ALA A 271 -6.03 9.41 7.00
C ALA A 271 -5.84 8.44 8.18
N SER A 272 -5.90 7.11 7.95
CA SER A 272 -5.69 6.11 9.00
C SER A 272 -4.27 6.17 9.55
N ASN A 273 -3.26 6.22 8.67
CA ASN A 273 -1.86 6.32 9.07
C ASN A 273 -1.60 7.63 9.83
N LEU A 274 -2.12 8.75 9.31
CA LEU A 274 -1.91 10.05 9.92
C LEU A 274 -2.52 10.14 11.32
N GLN A 275 -3.79 9.75 11.47
CA GLN A 275 -4.49 9.77 12.75
C GLN A 275 -3.83 8.83 13.77
N SER A 276 -3.46 7.61 13.35
CA SER A 276 -2.84 6.61 14.21
C SER A 276 -1.48 7.08 14.73
N LEU A 277 -0.62 7.61 13.85
CA LEU A 277 0.68 8.13 14.25
C LEU A 277 0.56 9.35 15.17
N THR A 278 -0.33 10.29 14.84
CA THR A 278 -0.57 11.50 15.67
C THR A 278 -1.05 11.12 17.06
N ASN A 279 -1.99 10.17 17.15
CA ASN A 279 -2.49 9.69 18.43
C ASN A 279 -1.39 9.01 19.26
N PHE A 280 -0.58 8.15 18.64
CA PHE A 280 0.55 7.50 19.31
C PHE A 280 1.56 8.53 19.87
N ILE A 281 1.93 9.53 19.07
CA ILE A 281 2.88 10.55 19.52
C ILE A 281 2.29 11.38 20.68
N ASN A 282 1.06 11.84 20.55
CA ASN A 282 0.43 12.68 21.54
C ASN A 282 0.18 11.96 22.88
N GLN A 283 -0.16 10.67 22.84
CA GLN A 283 -0.60 9.94 24.03
C GLN A 283 0.51 9.14 24.69
N SER A 284 1.47 8.62 23.90
CA SER A 284 2.45 7.65 24.41
C SER A 284 3.90 8.13 24.33
N TRP A 285 4.28 8.96 23.33
CA TRP A 285 5.68 9.24 23.05
C TRP A 285 6.40 10.00 24.17
N LYS A 286 5.76 11.00 24.78
CA LYS A 286 6.34 11.76 25.89
C LYS A 286 6.60 10.90 27.12
N PRO A 287 5.63 10.10 27.61
CA PRO A 287 5.88 9.16 28.73
C PRO A 287 7.01 8.16 28.44
N ILE A 288 7.10 7.62 27.22
CA ILE A 288 8.18 6.71 26.81
C ILE A 288 9.54 7.41 26.90
N SER A 289 9.65 8.59 26.29
CA SER A 289 10.89 9.36 26.22
C SER A 289 11.43 9.82 27.58
N GLN A 290 10.54 9.93 28.58
CA GLN A 290 10.92 10.25 29.95
C GLN A 290 11.46 9.06 30.73
N ARG A 291 11.12 7.82 30.31
CA ARG A 291 11.47 6.58 31.04
C ARG A 291 12.69 5.86 30.44
N CYS A 292 13.04 6.11 29.18
CA CYS A 292 14.17 5.45 28.52
C CYS A 292 14.82 6.32 27.43
N LYS A 293 16.05 5.96 27.03
CA LYS A 293 16.73 6.58 25.89
C LYS A 293 16.18 6.00 24.59
N ILE A 294 15.33 6.76 23.90
CA ILE A 294 14.63 6.32 22.69
C ILE A 294 14.57 7.42 21.64
N ARG A 295 14.56 7.04 20.37
CA ARG A 295 14.38 7.91 19.22
C ARG A 295 13.34 7.33 18.27
N LEU A 296 12.48 8.17 17.70
CA LEU A 296 11.54 7.78 16.64
C LEU A 296 12.05 8.28 15.28
N VAL A 297 12.08 7.40 14.30
CA VAL A 297 12.41 7.71 12.91
C VAL A 297 11.16 7.49 12.06
N ILE A 298 10.69 8.54 11.38
CA ILE A 298 9.50 8.51 10.53
C ILE A 298 9.95 8.61 9.08
N ALA A 299 9.41 7.75 8.21
CA ALA A 299 9.70 7.74 6.78
C ALA A 299 8.41 7.65 5.92
N GLY A 300 8.54 7.95 4.64
CA GLY A 300 7.46 7.93 3.67
C GLY A 300 6.69 9.25 3.55
N MET A 301 5.67 9.26 2.72
CA MET A 301 4.83 10.44 2.45
C MET A 301 4.11 10.96 3.70
N ILE A 302 4.00 10.16 4.75
CA ILE A 302 3.44 10.55 6.04
C ILE A 302 4.21 11.72 6.67
N CYS A 303 5.51 11.89 6.36
CA CYS A 303 6.33 12.98 6.86
C CYS A 303 5.80 14.36 6.49
N ASP A 304 5.35 14.52 5.24
CA ASP A 304 4.79 15.79 4.76
C ASP A 304 3.38 16.01 5.30
N ALA A 305 2.58 14.96 5.35
CA ALA A 305 1.22 15.01 5.88
C ALA A 305 1.19 15.44 7.35
N ILE A 306 2.02 14.82 8.19
CA ILE A 306 2.07 15.15 9.62
C ILE A 306 2.70 16.53 9.86
N SER A 307 3.65 16.96 9.03
CA SER A 307 4.24 18.30 9.12
C SER A 307 3.22 19.40 8.80
N THR A 308 2.28 19.10 7.90
CA THR A 308 1.22 20.04 7.53
C THR A 308 0.09 20.06 8.55
N SER A 309 -0.35 18.89 9.04
CA SER A 309 -1.47 18.78 9.98
C SER A 309 -1.12 19.11 11.41
N SER A 310 0.14 18.91 11.81
CA SER A 310 0.61 19.06 13.19
C SER A 310 2.04 19.64 13.23
N PRO A 311 2.23 20.90 12.79
CA PRO A 311 3.56 21.49 12.59
C PRO A 311 4.38 21.64 13.89
N ASP A 312 3.71 21.75 15.02
CA ASP A 312 4.36 21.94 16.33
C ASP A 312 4.82 20.62 16.96
N LEU A 313 4.28 19.49 16.53
CA LEU A 313 4.59 18.16 17.08
C LEU A 313 6.10 17.87 17.11
N PHE A 314 6.82 18.27 16.06
CA PHE A 314 8.27 18.05 15.97
C PHE A 314 9.10 19.08 16.76
N LYS A 315 8.53 20.24 17.08
CA LYS A 315 9.17 21.23 17.96
C LYS A 315 9.14 20.76 19.42
N GLU A 316 8.07 20.05 19.80
CA GLU A 316 7.90 19.53 21.15
C GLU A 316 8.74 18.29 21.45
N HIS A 317 9.15 17.56 20.40
CA HIS A 317 9.84 16.27 20.51
C HIS A 317 11.14 16.24 19.69
N SER A 318 12.26 16.67 20.29
CA SER A 318 13.58 16.72 19.64
C SER A 318 14.17 15.35 19.27
N ASN A 319 13.61 14.27 19.83
CA ASN A 319 14.01 12.89 19.57
C ASN A 319 13.16 12.19 18.49
N ILE A 320 12.38 12.96 17.71
CA ILE A 320 11.68 12.48 16.53
C ILE A 320 12.39 13.00 15.28
N ALA A 321 12.88 12.09 14.43
CA ALA A 321 13.50 12.40 13.15
C ALA A 321 12.58 12.06 11.98
N ARG A 322 12.64 12.83 10.90
CA ARG A 322 11.92 12.59 9.65
C ARG A 322 12.91 12.36 8.52
N LEU A 323 12.76 11.26 7.81
CA LEU A 323 13.58 10.95 6.63
C LEU A 323 12.93 11.40 5.31
N GLY A 324 11.60 11.65 5.32
CA GLY A 324 10.86 11.83 4.07
C GLY A 324 10.70 10.50 3.31
N CYS A 325 10.47 10.60 2.00
CA CYS A 325 10.43 9.40 1.15
C CYS A 325 11.83 8.82 0.99
N VAL A 326 11.96 7.51 1.20
CA VAL A 326 13.21 6.76 0.99
C VAL A 326 13.17 6.13 -0.41
N SER A 327 14.32 6.07 -1.08
CA SER A 327 14.44 5.41 -2.38
C SER A 327 14.44 3.89 -2.25
N GLU A 328 15.06 3.39 -1.18
CA GLU A 328 15.16 1.97 -0.87
C GLU A 328 14.65 1.72 0.56
N LEU A 329 13.79 0.72 0.73
CA LEU A 329 13.27 0.34 2.05
C LEU A 329 14.40 -0.07 3.00
N ALA A 330 15.45 -0.67 2.48
CA ALA A 330 16.62 -1.06 3.24
C ALA A 330 17.26 0.12 3.98
N ASP A 331 17.29 1.30 3.36
CA ASP A 331 17.87 2.51 3.96
C ASP A 331 17.11 2.95 5.23
N PHE A 332 15.81 2.70 5.28
CA PHE A 332 15.01 2.94 6.48
C PHE A 332 15.18 1.83 7.51
N TYR A 333 14.98 0.57 7.09
CA TYR A 333 14.99 -0.55 8.03
C TYR A 333 16.36 -0.77 8.68
N HIS A 334 17.46 -0.46 8.01
CA HIS A 334 18.81 -0.54 8.62
C HIS A 334 19.06 0.50 9.73
N GLN A 335 18.30 1.61 9.75
CA GLN A 335 18.47 2.68 10.74
C GLN A 335 17.67 2.45 12.02
N ILE A 336 16.80 1.43 12.06
CA ILE A 336 15.90 1.18 13.20
C ILE A 336 16.19 -0.16 13.87
N ASP A 337 15.87 -0.26 15.14
CA ASP A 337 15.98 -1.49 15.93
C ASP A 337 14.65 -2.23 15.99
N VAL A 338 13.55 -1.47 16.07
CA VAL A 338 12.17 -1.96 16.22
C VAL A 338 11.26 -1.16 15.29
N ALA A 339 10.41 -1.85 14.54
CA ALA A 339 9.35 -1.20 13.77
C ALA A 339 8.10 -1.02 14.64
N ILE A 340 7.38 0.07 14.45
CA ILE A 340 6.07 0.28 15.07
C ILE A 340 4.98 0.47 14.01
N ASN A 341 3.78 0.01 14.31
CA ASN A 341 2.59 0.34 13.52
C ASN A 341 1.37 0.53 14.43
N PRO A 342 1.12 1.76 14.90
CA PRO A 342 0.03 2.06 15.83
C PRO A 342 -1.33 2.17 15.13
N VAL A 343 -1.56 1.38 14.07
CA VAL A 343 -2.78 1.42 13.27
C VAL A 343 -4.03 1.15 14.13
N ALA A 344 -4.99 2.08 14.10
CA ALA A 344 -6.20 2.01 14.92
C ALA A 344 -7.44 1.53 14.15
N PHE A 345 -7.41 1.56 12.83
CA PHE A 345 -8.51 1.12 11.96
C PHE A 345 -8.04 0.92 10.51
N GLY A 346 -8.85 0.24 9.72
CA GLY A 346 -8.60 -0.11 8.33
C GLY A 346 -8.51 -1.62 8.14
N THR A 347 -8.93 -2.07 6.96
CA THR A 347 -8.88 -3.46 6.50
C THR A 347 -7.56 -3.73 5.76
N GLY A 348 -7.40 -4.90 5.22
CA GLY A 348 -6.23 -5.30 4.43
C GLY A 348 -4.99 -5.66 5.24
N LEU A 349 -4.13 -6.42 4.62
CA LEU A 349 -2.82 -6.75 5.16
C LEU A 349 -1.96 -5.49 5.28
N LYS A 350 -1.34 -5.31 6.41
CA LYS A 350 -0.47 -4.15 6.63
C LYS A 350 0.91 -4.41 6.03
N ILE A 351 1.09 -4.10 4.74
CA ILE A 351 2.32 -4.37 3.95
C ILE A 351 3.60 -3.94 4.71
N LYS A 352 3.57 -2.77 5.37
CA LYS A 352 4.70 -2.31 6.20
C LYS A 352 5.06 -3.25 7.35
N ASN A 353 4.11 -4.03 7.85
CA ASN A 353 4.36 -5.03 8.89
C ASN A 353 5.08 -6.24 8.31
N CYS A 354 4.66 -6.70 7.12
CA CYS A 354 5.35 -7.75 6.38
C CYS A 354 6.78 -7.34 6.04
N GLU A 355 6.96 -6.10 5.58
CA GLU A 355 8.27 -5.53 5.28
C GLU A 355 9.16 -5.47 6.52
N ALA A 356 8.64 -5.00 7.67
CA ALA A 356 9.41 -4.93 8.92
C ALA A 356 9.93 -6.32 9.32
N ILE A 357 9.07 -7.33 9.35
CA ILE A 357 9.46 -8.70 9.66
C ILE A 357 10.45 -9.25 8.63
N PHE A 358 10.21 -8.99 7.35
CA PHE A 358 11.11 -9.40 6.27
C PHE A 358 12.54 -8.83 6.46
N PHE A 359 12.65 -7.57 6.91
CA PHE A 359 13.91 -6.96 7.30
C PHE A 359 14.42 -7.40 8.69
N GLY A 360 13.87 -8.47 9.27
CA GLY A 360 14.27 -9.01 10.56
C GLY A 360 14.05 -8.03 11.72
N LYS A 361 13.12 -7.09 11.58
CA LYS A 361 12.83 -6.12 12.64
C LYS A 361 11.68 -6.61 13.51
N PRO A 362 11.86 -6.65 14.82
CA PRO A 362 10.74 -6.82 15.75
C PRO A 362 9.68 -5.78 15.46
N LEU A 363 8.41 -6.15 15.59
CA LEU A 363 7.29 -5.27 15.32
C LEU A 363 6.42 -5.09 16.56
N VAL A 364 6.17 -3.83 16.93
CA VAL A 364 5.15 -3.48 17.91
C VAL A 364 3.96 -2.88 17.16
N THR A 365 2.78 -3.46 17.34
CA THR A 365 1.59 -3.08 16.60
C THR A 365 0.32 -3.23 17.45
N THR A 366 -0.84 -2.96 16.89
CA THR A 366 -2.15 -3.16 17.52
C THR A 366 -2.75 -4.51 17.13
N THR A 367 -3.86 -4.90 17.77
CA THR A 367 -4.65 -6.08 17.32
C THR A 367 -5.03 -5.96 15.83
N ILE A 368 -5.45 -4.77 15.37
CA ILE A 368 -5.76 -4.52 13.95
C ILE A 368 -4.53 -4.63 13.05
N GLY A 369 -3.35 -4.29 13.58
CA GLY A 369 -2.09 -4.46 12.86
C GLY A 369 -1.66 -5.91 12.74
N MET A 370 -2.19 -6.81 13.58
CA MET A 370 -1.93 -8.24 13.53
C MET A 370 -2.74 -8.98 12.46
N ASP A 371 -3.75 -8.35 11.86
CA ASP A 371 -4.55 -8.97 10.81
C ASP A 371 -3.64 -9.54 9.70
N GLY A 372 -3.86 -10.79 9.35
CA GLY A 372 -3.08 -11.54 8.35
C GLY A 372 -1.79 -12.19 8.87
N PHE A 373 -1.47 -12.06 10.17
CA PHE A 373 -0.36 -12.77 10.80
C PHE A 373 -0.87 -13.97 11.61
N SER A 374 -0.17 -15.12 11.50
CA SER A 374 -0.51 -16.32 12.27
C SER A 374 -0.07 -16.20 13.73
N ALA A 375 -0.60 -17.08 14.57
CA ALA A 375 -0.18 -17.19 15.98
C ALA A 375 1.32 -17.50 16.14
N GLU A 376 1.92 -18.19 15.16
CA GLU A 376 3.36 -18.52 15.13
C GLU A 376 4.22 -17.26 14.97
N SER A 377 3.65 -16.18 14.44
CA SER A 377 4.32 -14.89 14.32
C SER A 377 4.49 -14.17 15.66
N SER A 378 3.79 -14.60 16.71
CA SER A 378 3.70 -13.90 18.00
C SER A 378 5.03 -13.72 18.76
N GLU A 379 6.04 -14.55 18.47
CA GLU A 379 7.35 -14.44 19.13
C GLU A 379 8.11 -13.15 18.75
N SER A 380 7.89 -12.61 17.55
CA SER A 380 8.53 -11.39 17.03
C SER A 380 7.62 -10.17 17.02
N LEU A 381 6.36 -10.35 17.42
CA LEU A 381 5.32 -9.34 17.37
C LEU A 381 4.82 -9.03 18.78
N MET A 382 4.67 -7.75 19.10
CA MET A 382 4.11 -7.29 20.35
C MET A 382 2.86 -6.47 20.07
N VAL A 383 1.77 -6.77 20.80
CA VAL A 383 0.47 -6.12 20.61
C VAL A 383 0.22 -5.11 21.70
N CYS A 384 0.00 -3.85 21.30
CA CYS A 384 -0.28 -2.72 22.19
C CYS A 384 -1.57 -2.02 21.71
N ASN A 385 -2.60 -2.01 22.53
CA ASN A 385 -3.89 -1.40 22.15
C ASN A 385 -4.20 -0.12 22.94
N SER A 386 -3.56 0.08 24.09
CA SER A 386 -3.72 1.28 24.92
C SER A 386 -2.42 2.11 24.94
N PRO A 387 -2.48 3.40 25.27
CA PRO A 387 -1.29 4.22 25.49
C PRO A 387 -0.32 3.63 26.52
N GLU A 388 -0.83 3.00 27.55
CA GLU A 388 -0.08 2.34 28.62
C GLU A 388 0.67 1.12 28.08
N ASP A 389 0.04 0.29 27.25
CA ASP A 389 0.69 -0.88 26.62
C ASP A 389 1.90 -0.43 25.79
N TRP A 390 1.75 0.66 25.01
CA TRP A 390 2.84 1.22 24.21
C TRP A 390 3.99 1.68 25.06
N VAL A 391 3.70 2.36 26.18
CA VAL A 391 4.72 2.85 27.11
C VAL A 391 5.48 1.69 27.73
N ASP A 392 4.79 0.72 28.30
CA ASP A 392 5.41 -0.41 29.01
C ASP A 392 6.20 -1.30 28.04
N CYS A 393 5.65 -1.59 26.88
CA CYS A 393 6.31 -2.39 25.85
C CYS A 393 7.62 -1.76 25.36
N LEU A 394 7.59 -0.49 24.92
CA LEU A 394 8.78 0.14 24.36
C LEU A 394 9.84 0.45 25.44
N VAL A 395 9.42 0.74 26.67
CA VAL A 395 10.35 0.90 27.81
C VAL A 395 10.99 -0.45 28.17
N GLU A 396 10.23 -1.54 28.20
CA GLU A 396 10.77 -2.90 28.42
C GLU A 396 11.84 -3.24 27.37
N ILE A 397 11.53 -3.03 26.08
CA ILE A 397 12.50 -3.32 25.01
C ILE A 397 13.75 -2.46 25.16
N ALA A 398 13.61 -1.16 25.47
CA ALA A 398 14.73 -0.24 25.61
C ALA A 398 15.65 -0.56 26.81
N GLN A 399 15.09 -1.09 27.89
CA GLN A 399 15.81 -1.39 29.12
C GLN A 399 16.31 -2.84 29.20
N ASN A 400 15.88 -3.71 28.27
CA ASN A 400 16.23 -5.13 28.30
C ASN A 400 16.88 -5.59 26.98
N PRO A 401 18.23 -5.50 26.85
CA PRO A 401 18.96 -5.91 25.64
C PRO A 401 18.74 -7.40 25.29
N SER A 402 18.54 -8.27 26.26
CA SER A 402 18.26 -9.68 26.04
C SER A 402 16.91 -9.89 25.36
N ARG A 403 15.89 -9.11 25.77
CA ARG A 403 14.57 -9.11 25.14
C ARG A 403 14.65 -8.62 23.70
N GLN A 404 15.37 -7.54 23.46
CA GLN A 404 15.59 -7.00 22.11
C GLN A 404 16.25 -8.04 21.20
N THR A 405 17.30 -8.70 21.67
CA THR A 405 17.98 -9.75 20.89
C THR A 405 17.05 -10.93 20.58
N SER A 406 16.26 -11.39 21.57
CA SER A 406 15.29 -12.47 21.37
C SER A 406 14.25 -12.12 20.32
N LEU A 407 13.70 -10.89 20.36
CA LEU A 407 12.72 -10.40 19.38
C LEU A 407 13.34 -10.32 17.96
N GLN A 408 14.57 -9.84 17.83
CA GLN A 408 15.28 -9.78 16.55
C GLN A 408 15.52 -11.19 15.97
N GLN A 409 15.92 -12.15 16.81
CA GLN A 409 16.10 -13.55 16.37
C GLN A 409 14.78 -14.16 15.90
N ALA A 410 13.69 -13.91 16.62
CA ALA A 410 12.36 -14.38 16.24
C ALA A 410 11.91 -13.75 14.91
N ALA A 411 12.10 -12.44 14.73
CA ALA A 411 11.77 -11.75 13.47
C ALA A 411 12.60 -12.29 12.29
N ALA A 412 13.90 -12.51 12.49
CA ALA A 412 14.78 -13.08 11.45
C ALA A 412 14.40 -14.54 11.10
N LYS A 413 13.95 -15.33 12.06
CA LYS A 413 13.44 -16.68 11.82
C LYS A 413 12.15 -16.62 10.99
N LEU A 414 11.19 -15.77 11.38
CA LEU A 414 9.93 -15.61 10.69
C LEU A 414 10.12 -15.09 9.26
N SER A 415 11.09 -14.19 9.02
CA SER A 415 11.40 -13.69 7.68
C SER A 415 11.82 -14.79 6.70
N GLN A 416 12.42 -15.87 7.19
CA GLN A 416 12.86 -17.00 6.38
C GLN A 416 11.77 -18.01 6.06
N THR A 417 10.72 -18.08 6.87
CA THR A 417 9.69 -19.13 6.78
C THR A 417 8.33 -18.63 6.34
N GLY A 418 7.94 -17.40 6.66
CA GLY A 418 6.55 -16.93 6.55
C GLY A 418 6.23 -16.12 5.29
N PHE A 419 7.22 -15.80 4.43
CA PHE A 419 7.05 -14.87 3.31
C PHE A 419 7.72 -15.36 2.02
N SER A 420 7.89 -16.66 1.85
CA SER A 420 8.42 -17.18 0.59
C SER A 420 7.40 -17.06 -0.54
N ASP A 421 7.87 -16.84 -1.76
CA ASP A 421 7.01 -16.80 -2.95
C ASP A 421 6.18 -18.09 -3.09
N GLN A 422 6.76 -19.24 -2.74
CA GLN A 422 6.10 -20.54 -2.76
C GLN A 422 4.89 -20.55 -1.80
N GLU A 423 5.04 -20.02 -0.60
CA GLU A 423 3.99 -20.02 0.41
C GLU A 423 2.88 -19.04 0.06
N VAL A 424 3.24 -17.85 -0.41
CA VAL A 424 2.30 -16.77 -0.70
C VAL A 424 1.53 -17.00 -2.01
N TYR A 425 2.17 -17.54 -3.05
CA TYR A 425 1.61 -17.57 -4.40
C TYR A 425 1.28 -18.97 -4.95
N SER A 426 1.51 -20.05 -4.19
CA SER A 426 1.29 -21.42 -4.68
C SER A 426 -0.16 -21.70 -5.08
N GLU A 427 -1.14 -21.18 -4.34
CA GLU A 427 -2.56 -21.34 -4.70
C GLU A 427 -2.91 -20.60 -6.00
N LEU A 428 -2.35 -19.41 -6.19
CA LEU A 428 -2.51 -18.65 -7.44
C LEU A 428 -1.89 -19.41 -8.63
N ASP A 429 -0.66 -19.93 -8.46
CA ASP A 429 0.02 -20.68 -9.51
C ASP A 429 -0.78 -21.92 -9.91
N ASN A 430 -1.31 -22.65 -8.95
CA ASN A 430 -2.19 -23.77 -9.19
C ASN A 430 -3.47 -23.39 -9.94
N ALA A 431 -4.11 -22.27 -9.55
CA ALA A 431 -5.31 -21.80 -10.22
C ALA A 431 -5.06 -21.34 -11.68
N LEU A 432 -3.89 -20.75 -11.96
CA LEU A 432 -3.49 -20.33 -13.30
C LEU A 432 -3.13 -21.51 -14.21
N ARG A 433 -2.49 -22.59 -13.66
CA ARG A 433 -2.07 -23.78 -14.45
C ARG A 433 -3.20 -24.78 -14.68
N HIS A 434 -4.18 -24.87 -13.78
CA HIS A 434 -5.21 -25.89 -13.76
C HIS A 434 -6.61 -25.32 -13.97
N LYS A 435 -6.79 -24.42 -14.95
CA LYS A 435 -8.12 -23.96 -15.32
C LYS A 435 -8.99 -25.17 -15.65
N LYS A 436 -10.02 -25.43 -14.82
CA LYS A 436 -11.06 -26.43 -15.09
C LYS A 436 -12.07 -25.93 -16.09
#